data_bdbe8b4dcc07d73ffae272e5a6460b62
#
_entry.id   bdbe8b4dcc07d73ffae272e5a6460b62
#
_cell.length_a   1.000
_cell.length_b   1.000
_cell.length_c   1.000
_cell.angle_alpha   90.00
_cell.angle_beta   90.00
_cell.angle_gamma   90.00
#
_symmetry.space_group_name_H-M   'P 1'
#
loop_
_entity.id
_entity.type
_entity.pdbx_description
1 polymer ?
#
loop_
_entity_poly.entity_id
_entity_poly.type
_entity_poly.pdbx_seq_one_letter_code
_entity_poly.pdbx_strand_id
1 'polypeptide(L)'
;GVTWENICIGNCQAGWAVMALSAVEPGLMGPVIICGSPMSYWAGVDGKNPMRYMGGLLGGAWITSLLCDLGGGKFDGANLVANFERLNPANTLWTKPYNLYSHIDGEIERFLEFERWWTGFFLLTKEEMTQIVNDLFVGNKLQRGGVRLAGGAALDLKDITAPVVVFASGGDNITPPQQALNWIVDVYGSEEEIKLHGQTIVYILHQDIGHLGIFVSGKVAQKEHYEINEAIDFIDILPPGLYEMVIEKMPEGAGDRPEDRYLSRFEPRTIADIRQLDDGQKDSEFFASPKLVSELNTQFYEAFIGPWVRMMVTEPLAQT
;
A
#
# COMPACT_ATOMS: atom_id res chain seq x y z
N GLY A 1 -27.48 -13.61 -6.77
CA GLY A 1 -26.22 -12.88 -6.65
C GLY A 1 -26.46 -11.60 -5.88
N VAL A 2 -25.50 -11.22 -5.05
CA VAL A 2 -25.49 -9.90 -4.41
C VAL A 2 -25.13 -8.91 -5.51
N THR A 3 -26.00 -7.95 -5.81
CA THR A 3 -25.65 -6.84 -6.70
C THR A 3 -24.92 -5.79 -5.86
N TRP A 4 -23.63 -5.65 -6.07
CA TRP A 4 -22.84 -4.61 -5.43
C TRP A 4 -23.12 -3.26 -6.12
N GLU A 5 -23.47 -2.25 -5.34
CA GLU A 5 -23.73 -0.91 -5.90
C GLU A 5 -22.44 -0.07 -6.06
N ASN A 6 -21.36 -0.44 -5.37
CA ASN A 6 -20.15 0.37 -5.31
C ASN A 6 -18.88 -0.48 -5.37
N ILE A 7 -17.91 -0.06 -6.16
CA ILE A 7 -16.54 -0.57 -6.18
C ILE A 7 -15.68 0.39 -5.36
N CYS A 8 -14.80 -0.13 -4.52
CA CYS A 8 -13.88 0.69 -3.75
C CYS A 8 -12.44 0.47 -4.17
N ILE A 9 -11.73 1.56 -4.51
CA ILE A 9 -10.33 1.51 -4.96
C ILE A 9 -9.44 2.16 -3.91
N GLY A 10 -8.46 1.42 -3.39
CA GLY A 10 -7.46 1.89 -2.46
C GLY A 10 -6.07 1.89 -3.09
N ASN A 11 -5.52 3.08 -3.35
CA ASN A 11 -4.17 3.22 -3.87
C ASN A 11 -3.16 3.42 -2.73
N CYS A 12 -2.02 2.73 -2.79
CA CYS A 12 -0.94 2.86 -1.81
C CYS A 12 -1.48 2.69 -0.37
N GLN A 13 -1.26 3.66 0.51
CA GLN A 13 -1.72 3.64 1.90
C GLN A 13 -3.25 3.54 2.06
N ALA A 14 -4.04 3.99 1.09
CA ALA A 14 -5.48 3.86 1.15
C ALA A 14 -5.95 2.39 1.05
N GLY A 15 -5.14 1.50 0.46
CA GLY A 15 -5.51 0.10 0.29
C GLY A 15 -5.74 -0.63 1.62
N TRP A 16 -4.84 -0.49 2.59
CA TRP A 16 -5.05 -1.13 3.89
C TRP A 16 -6.28 -0.56 4.62
N ALA A 17 -6.56 0.75 4.45
CA ALA A 17 -7.73 1.38 5.07
C ALA A 17 -9.03 0.87 4.46
N VAL A 18 -9.09 0.73 3.14
CA VAL A 18 -10.24 0.15 2.42
C VAL A 18 -10.45 -1.31 2.83
N MET A 19 -9.39 -2.12 2.90
CA MET A 19 -9.46 -3.50 3.37
C MET A 19 -9.96 -3.59 4.81
N ALA A 20 -9.46 -2.73 5.69
CA ALA A 20 -9.92 -2.65 7.08
C ALA A 20 -11.41 -2.28 7.17
N LEU A 21 -11.85 -1.28 6.40
CA LEU A 21 -13.26 -0.89 6.36
C LEU A 21 -14.15 -2.02 5.82
N SER A 22 -13.70 -2.72 4.78
CA SER A 22 -14.44 -3.86 4.22
C SER A 22 -14.58 -5.03 5.21
N ALA A 23 -13.58 -5.23 6.08
CA ALA A 23 -13.65 -6.24 7.13
C ALA A 23 -14.58 -5.84 8.29
N VAL A 24 -14.62 -4.54 8.64
CA VAL A 24 -15.44 -4.02 9.76
C VAL A 24 -16.91 -3.92 9.38
N GLU A 25 -17.18 -3.53 8.15
CA GLU A 25 -18.54 -3.32 7.61
C GLU A 25 -18.75 -4.21 6.37
N PRO A 26 -18.84 -5.54 6.54
CA PRO A 26 -19.07 -6.45 5.44
C PRO A 26 -20.39 -6.12 4.72
N GLY A 27 -20.35 -5.96 3.41
CA GLY A 27 -21.52 -5.60 2.60
C GLY A 27 -21.73 -4.10 2.41
N LEU A 28 -20.94 -3.22 3.03
CA LEU A 28 -20.95 -1.78 2.72
C LEU A 28 -20.40 -1.50 1.31
N MET A 29 -19.42 -2.30 0.89
CA MET A 29 -18.73 -2.16 -0.40
C MET A 29 -18.83 -3.44 -1.21
N GLY A 30 -18.84 -3.28 -2.53
CA GLY A 30 -18.64 -4.36 -3.49
C GLY A 30 -17.15 -4.70 -3.65
N PRO A 31 -16.74 -5.16 -4.83
CA PRO A 31 -15.35 -5.52 -5.09
C PRO A 31 -14.36 -4.45 -4.64
N VAL A 32 -13.35 -4.88 -3.91
CA VAL A 32 -12.28 -4.02 -3.38
C VAL A 32 -11.05 -4.17 -4.26
N ILE A 33 -10.57 -3.06 -4.82
CA ILE A 33 -9.36 -3.03 -5.64
C ILE A 33 -8.27 -2.30 -4.87
N ILE A 34 -7.16 -2.97 -4.59
CA ILE A 34 -6.00 -2.36 -3.94
C ILE A 34 -4.79 -2.35 -4.87
N CYS A 35 -4.19 -1.19 -5.05
CA CYS A 35 -3.10 -0.98 -6.01
C CYS A 35 -1.83 -0.50 -5.28
N GLY A 36 -0.72 -1.25 -5.42
CA GLY A 36 0.54 -0.92 -4.78
C GLY A 36 0.41 -0.68 -3.26
N SER A 37 -0.43 -1.45 -2.58
CA SER A 37 -0.82 -1.24 -1.19
C SER A 37 -0.03 -2.14 -0.24
N PRO A 38 0.66 -1.58 0.77
CA PRO A 38 1.45 -2.37 1.72
C PRO A 38 0.54 -3.03 2.76
N MET A 39 0.24 -4.30 2.56
CA MET A 39 -0.58 -5.12 3.46
C MET A 39 0.27 -5.92 4.45
N SER A 40 1.46 -6.39 4.03
CA SER A 40 2.45 -7.10 4.85
C SER A 40 3.77 -6.35 4.80
N TYR A 41 3.96 -5.39 5.69
CA TYR A 41 5.04 -4.41 5.55
C TYR A 41 6.45 -5.00 5.73
N TRP A 42 6.59 -6.08 6.49
CA TRP A 42 7.88 -6.76 6.70
C TRP A 42 8.29 -7.65 5.52
N ALA A 43 7.32 -8.14 4.72
CA ALA A 43 7.59 -9.01 3.60
C ALA A 43 8.44 -8.29 2.52
N GLY A 44 9.31 -9.04 1.87
CA GLY A 44 10.19 -8.53 0.83
C GLY A 44 11.35 -9.48 0.56
N VAL A 45 12.23 -9.08 -0.33
CA VAL A 45 13.47 -9.82 -0.64
C VAL A 45 14.65 -9.13 0.04
N ASP A 46 15.56 -9.90 0.63
CA ASP A 46 16.71 -9.36 1.35
C ASP A 46 17.57 -8.45 0.46
N GLY A 47 18.02 -7.34 1.05
CA GLY A 47 18.81 -6.31 0.36
C GLY A 47 18.02 -5.46 -0.65
N LYS A 48 16.72 -5.72 -0.84
CA LYS A 48 15.84 -4.90 -1.68
C LYS A 48 14.82 -4.16 -0.83
N ASN A 49 14.16 -3.15 -1.43
CA ASN A 49 13.14 -2.35 -0.78
C ASN A 49 13.61 -1.73 0.55
N PRO A 50 14.45 -0.69 0.50
CA PRO A 50 15.03 -0.07 1.70
C PRO A 50 13.97 0.52 2.65
N MET A 51 12.76 0.83 2.17
CA MET A 51 11.70 1.41 3.00
C MET A 51 11.30 0.51 4.17
N ARG A 52 11.28 -0.81 4.01
CA ARG A 52 10.90 -1.74 5.09
C ARG A 52 11.88 -1.73 6.27
N TYR A 53 13.13 -1.30 6.04
CA TYR A 53 14.15 -1.21 7.08
C TYR A 53 14.15 0.14 7.83
N MET A 54 13.43 1.15 7.34
CA MET A 54 13.47 2.51 7.89
C MET A 54 13.07 2.56 9.36
N GLY A 55 12.05 1.81 9.76
CA GLY A 55 11.63 1.74 11.16
C GLY A 55 12.74 1.26 12.09
N GLY A 56 13.53 0.26 11.67
CA GLY A 56 14.68 -0.24 12.43
C GLY A 56 15.84 0.74 12.44
N LEU A 57 16.20 1.32 11.29
CA LEU A 57 17.30 2.27 11.16
C LEU A 57 17.11 3.55 11.99
N LEU A 58 15.89 4.03 12.08
CA LEU A 58 15.52 5.23 12.84
C LEU A 58 15.20 4.93 14.32
N GLY A 59 15.34 3.69 14.77
CA GLY A 59 15.01 3.29 16.14
C GLY A 59 13.50 3.23 16.44
N GLY A 60 12.68 3.22 15.39
CA GLY A 60 11.23 2.97 15.46
C GLY A 60 10.35 4.21 15.50
N ALA A 61 9.16 4.06 16.05
CA ALA A 61 8.05 5.02 15.99
C ALA A 61 8.22 6.28 16.85
N TRP A 62 9.17 6.34 17.76
CA TRP A 62 9.38 7.49 18.65
C TRP A 62 9.64 8.79 17.91
N ILE A 63 10.34 8.73 16.75
CA ILE A 63 10.57 9.91 15.90
C ILE A 63 9.28 10.47 15.35
N THR A 64 8.33 9.61 14.98
CA THR A 64 6.99 10.02 14.56
C THR A 64 6.27 10.76 15.69
N SER A 65 6.33 10.24 16.92
CA SER A 65 5.78 10.93 18.09
C SER A 65 6.43 12.28 18.33
N LEU A 66 7.76 12.37 18.17
CA LEU A 66 8.49 13.65 18.29
C LEU A 66 8.04 14.65 17.22
N LEU A 67 7.94 14.25 15.95
CA LEU A 67 7.49 15.13 14.88
C LEU A 67 6.05 15.61 15.10
N CYS A 68 5.17 14.75 15.58
CA CYS A 68 3.81 15.13 15.95
C CYS A 68 3.80 16.14 17.11
N ASP A 69 4.60 15.90 18.15
CA ASP A 69 4.67 16.80 19.31
C ASP A 69 5.27 18.17 18.93
N LEU A 70 6.27 18.22 18.04
CA LEU A 70 6.80 19.46 17.47
C LEU A 70 5.78 20.20 16.60
N GLY A 71 4.90 19.47 15.92
CA GLY A 71 3.79 20.03 15.16
C GLY A 71 2.54 20.34 15.97
N GLY A 72 2.63 20.45 17.31
CA GLY A 72 1.49 20.75 18.17
C GLY A 72 0.40 19.68 18.18
N GLY A 73 0.79 18.41 18.08
CA GLY A 73 -0.11 17.24 18.02
C GLY A 73 -0.50 16.82 16.60
N LYS A 74 0.09 17.46 15.58
CA LYS A 74 -0.17 17.19 14.17
C LYS A 74 1.10 16.74 13.47
N PHE A 75 0.97 15.77 12.57
CA PHE A 75 2.04 15.33 11.69
C PHE A 75 1.88 16.01 10.33
N ASP A 76 2.92 16.67 9.85
CA ASP A 76 2.93 17.27 8.53
C ASP A 76 3.22 16.18 7.46
N GLY A 77 2.28 15.98 6.53
CA GLY A 77 2.42 15.06 5.41
C GLY A 77 3.59 15.35 4.48
N ALA A 78 4.13 16.56 4.49
CA ALA A 78 5.36 16.91 3.78
C ALA A 78 6.54 16.01 4.18
N ASN A 79 6.60 15.56 5.42
CA ASN A 79 7.64 14.63 5.90
C ASN A 79 7.55 13.25 5.21
N LEU A 80 6.34 12.77 4.89
CA LEU A 80 6.15 11.54 4.13
C LEU A 80 6.67 11.67 2.70
N VAL A 81 6.26 12.74 2.01
CA VAL A 81 6.68 13.00 0.64
C VAL A 81 8.19 13.19 0.54
N ALA A 82 8.80 13.90 1.48
CA ALA A 82 10.25 14.06 1.55
C ALA A 82 11.00 12.72 1.69
N ASN A 83 10.43 11.73 2.36
CA ASN A 83 11.03 10.39 2.42
C ASN A 83 11.03 9.69 1.05
N PHE A 84 9.95 9.81 0.27
CA PHE A 84 9.91 9.26 -1.08
C PHE A 84 10.89 9.96 -2.02
N GLU A 85 11.02 11.26 -1.93
CA GLU A 85 11.99 12.03 -2.74
C GLU A 85 13.44 11.65 -2.41
N ARG A 86 13.75 11.36 -1.15
CA ARG A 86 15.08 10.91 -0.70
C ARG A 86 15.45 9.51 -1.20
N LEU A 87 14.49 8.67 -1.65
CA LEU A 87 14.80 7.37 -2.26
C LEU A 87 15.52 7.51 -3.60
N ASN A 88 15.32 8.61 -4.32
CA ASN A 88 15.99 8.88 -5.58
C ASN A 88 16.42 10.36 -5.67
N PRO A 89 17.43 10.76 -4.89
CA PRO A 89 17.89 12.16 -4.83
C PRO A 89 18.44 12.65 -6.17
N ALA A 90 19.01 11.77 -7.00
CA ALA A 90 19.47 12.12 -8.33
C ALA A 90 18.32 12.58 -9.22
N ASN A 91 17.16 11.92 -9.14
CA ASN A 91 15.97 12.37 -9.87
C ASN A 91 15.45 13.69 -9.31
N THR A 92 15.28 13.80 -8.01
CA THR A 92 14.68 14.97 -7.36
C THR A 92 15.52 16.23 -7.55
N LEU A 93 16.84 16.13 -7.38
CA LEU A 93 17.74 17.29 -7.41
C LEU A 93 18.27 17.65 -8.79
N TRP A 94 18.31 16.68 -9.74
CA TRP A 94 18.99 16.89 -11.02
C TRP A 94 18.11 16.52 -12.22
N THR A 95 17.65 15.28 -12.33
CA THR A 95 17.01 14.80 -13.56
C THR A 95 15.66 15.51 -13.80
N LYS A 96 14.83 15.62 -12.81
CA LYS A 96 13.50 16.26 -12.88
C LYS A 96 13.60 17.74 -13.24
N PRO A 97 14.39 18.60 -12.52
CA PRO A 97 14.54 20.00 -12.88
C PRO A 97 15.29 20.22 -14.20
N TYR A 98 16.25 19.34 -14.56
CA TYR A 98 16.92 19.43 -15.84
C TYR A 98 15.98 19.08 -17.00
N ASN A 99 15.13 18.08 -16.85
CA ASN A 99 14.12 17.74 -17.87
C ASN A 99 13.15 18.91 -18.10
N LEU A 100 12.68 19.53 -17.03
CA LEU A 100 11.85 20.73 -17.14
C LEU A 100 12.58 21.86 -17.86
N TYR A 101 13.84 22.14 -17.52
CA TYR A 101 14.64 23.17 -18.15
C TYR A 101 14.85 22.91 -19.65
N SER A 102 15.15 21.68 -20.02
CA SER A 102 15.47 21.30 -21.42
C SER A 102 14.25 21.17 -22.34
N HIS A 103 13.04 21.02 -21.77
CA HIS A 103 11.79 20.82 -22.51
C HIS A 103 10.66 21.75 -22.04
N ILE A 104 11.00 22.95 -21.62
CA ILE A 104 10.09 23.87 -20.93
C ILE A 104 8.79 24.13 -21.68
N ASP A 105 8.83 24.28 -23.00
CA ASP A 105 7.66 24.60 -23.82
C ASP A 105 6.59 23.48 -23.83
N GLY A 106 7.00 22.22 -23.59
CA GLY A 106 6.09 21.06 -23.59
C GLY A 106 5.85 20.44 -22.22
N GLU A 107 6.73 20.68 -21.25
CA GLU A 107 6.71 20.00 -19.95
C GLU A 107 6.13 20.83 -18.79
N ILE A 108 6.01 22.16 -18.97
CA ILE A 108 5.66 23.04 -17.85
C ILE A 108 4.28 22.76 -17.26
N GLU A 109 3.27 22.55 -18.11
CA GLU A 109 1.91 22.28 -17.63
C GLU A 109 1.84 20.96 -16.88
N ARG A 110 2.38 19.88 -17.47
CA ARG A 110 2.45 18.55 -16.85
C ARG A 110 3.22 18.59 -15.53
N PHE A 111 4.34 19.32 -15.50
CA PHE A 111 5.13 19.49 -14.28
C PHE A 111 4.32 20.18 -13.18
N LEU A 112 3.66 21.30 -13.49
CA LEU A 112 2.88 22.06 -12.52
C LEU A 112 1.66 21.29 -12.01
N GLU A 113 0.99 20.51 -12.86
CA GLU A 113 -0.12 19.65 -12.46
C GLU A 113 0.36 18.57 -11.50
N PHE A 114 1.46 17.89 -11.84
CA PHE A 114 2.06 16.89 -10.97
C PHE A 114 2.50 17.48 -9.63
N GLU A 115 3.22 18.62 -9.63
CA GLU A 115 3.68 19.24 -8.39
C GLU A 115 2.52 19.70 -7.50
N ARG A 116 1.46 20.24 -8.04
CA ARG A 116 0.27 20.61 -7.26
C ARG A 116 -0.34 19.40 -6.55
N TRP A 117 -0.42 18.27 -7.24
CA TRP A 117 -0.91 17.03 -6.64
C TRP A 117 0.10 16.48 -5.62
N TRP A 118 1.37 16.41 -5.99
CA TRP A 118 2.44 15.83 -5.18
C TRP A 118 2.70 16.61 -3.90
N THR A 119 2.60 17.93 -3.94
CA THR A 119 2.80 18.82 -2.80
C THR A 119 1.51 19.25 -2.09
N GLY A 120 0.41 18.62 -2.41
CA GLY A 120 -0.87 18.80 -1.71
C GLY A 120 -0.87 18.08 -0.36
N PHE A 121 -0.05 18.54 0.58
CA PHE A 121 0.13 17.92 1.88
C PHE A 121 -1.09 18.04 2.78
N PHE A 122 -1.36 17.02 3.57
CA PHE A 122 -2.37 16.99 4.61
C PHE A 122 -1.72 16.84 5.98
N LEU A 123 -2.37 17.40 6.98
CA LEU A 123 -2.00 17.18 8.38
C LEU A 123 -2.76 15.96 8.92
N LEU A 124 -2.03 15.06 9.57
CA LEU A 124 -2.60 13.93 10.31
C LEU A 124 -2.52 14.22 11.81
N THR A 125 -3.44 13.66 12.57
CA THR A 125 -3.33 13.70 14.04
C THR A 125 -2.19 12.77 14.51
N LYS A 126 -1.70 13.00 15.72
CA LYS A 126 -0.70 12.13 16.36
C LYS A 126 -1.22 10.71 16.48
N GLU A 127 -2.49 10.55 16.84
CA GLU A 127 -3.16 9.27 17.01
C GLU A 127 -3.19 8.48 15.70
N GLU A 128 -3.64 9.09 14.60
CA GLU A 128 -3.68 8.46 13.28
C GLU A 128 -2.28 8.03 12.85
N MET A 129 -1.31 8.94 12.94
CA MET A 129 0.05 8.64 12.46
C MET A 129 0.74 7.58 13.30
N THR A 130 0.60 7.63 14.64
CA THR A 130 1.19 6.63 15.51
C THR A 130 0.52 5.26 15.36
N GLN A 131 -0.79 5.20 15.11
CA GLN A 131 -1.49 3.97 14.80
C GLN A 131 -0.95 3.35 13.50
N ILE A 132 -0.85 4.13 12.42
CA ILE A 132 -0.31 3.67 11.14
C ILE A 132 1.10 3.09 11.34
N VAL A 133 1.99 3.81 12.01
CA VAL A 133 3.38 3.36 12.19
C VAL A 133 3.45 2.13 13.11
N ASN A 134 2.74 2.13 14.25
CA ASN A 134 2.82 1.06 15.23
C ASN A 134 2.08 -0.21 14.81
N ASP A 135 1.00 -0.09 14.04
CA ASP A 135 0.18 -1.26 13.69
C ASP A 135 0.55 -1.83 12.31
N LEU A 136 0.96 -0.98 11.37
CA LEU A 136 1.30 -1.41 10.01
C LEU A 136 2.82 -1.52 9.81
N PHE A 137 3.56 -0.41 9.89
CA PHE A 137 4.95 -0.38 9.44
C PHE A 137 5.92 -1.09 10.38
N VAL A 138 5.90 -0.72 11.65
CA VAL A 138 6.79 -1.32 12.66
C VAL A 138 6.16 -2.55 13.29
N GLY A 139 4.85 -2.53 13.51
CA GLY A 139 4.13 -3.61 14.18
C GLY A 139 3.75 -4.78 13.29
N ASN A 140 3.53 -4.53 11.99
CA ASN A 140 3.08 -5.53 11.00
C ASN A 140 1.91 -6.39 11.53
N LYS A 141 0.88 -5.71 12.11
CA LYS A 141 -0.20 -6.38 12.86
C LYS A 141 -1.42 -6.68 12.03
N LEU A 142 -1.60 -6.02 10.87
CA LEU A 142 -2.83 -6.08 10.09
C LEU A 142 -3.19 -7.52 9.70
N GLN A 143 -2.31 -8.21 9.02
CA GLN A 143 -2.53 -9.57 8.54
C GLN A 143 -2.52 -10.64 9.65
N ARG A 144 -2.22 -10.24 10.91
CA ARG A 144 -2.18 -11.13 12.08
C ARG A 144 -3.35 -10.91 13.04
N GLY A 145 -4.36 -10.12 12.63
CA GLY A 145 -5.48 -9.79 13.50
C GLY A 145 -5.10 -9.00 14.77
N GLY A 146 -3.94 -8.33 14.73
CA GLY A 146 -3.41 -7.58 15.87
C GLY A 146 -3.85 -6.12 15.93
N VAL A 147 -4.52 -5.61 14.91
CA VAL A 147 -5.08 -4.25 14.88
C VAL A 147 -6.34 -4.23 15.73
N ARG A 148 -6.47 -3.21 16.58
CA ARG A 148 -7.65 -3.00 17.41
C ARG A 148 -8.39 -1.75 16.97
N LEU A 149 -9.70 -1.90 16.84
CA LEU A 149 -10.61 -0.80 16.54
C LEU A 149 -10.92 0.03 17.78
N ALA A 150 -11.46 1.23 17.58
CA ALA A 150 -12.06 2.00 18.66
C ALA A 150 -13.16 1.14 19.32
N GLY A 151 -13.00 0.80 20.59
CA GLY A 151 -13.90 -0.13 21.28
C GLY A 151 -13.28 -1.52 21.55
N GLY A 152 -12.04 -1.78 21.06
CA GLY A 152 -11.24 -2.94 21.42
C GLY A 152 -11.49 -4.21 20.59
N ALA A 153 -12.45 -4.21 19.65
CA ALA A 153 -12.64 -5.32 18.73
C ALA A 153 -11.40 -5.55 17.85
N ALA A 154 -11.05 -6.80 17.58
CA ALA A 154 -9.98 -7.14 16.66
C ALA A 154 -10.46 -6.95 15.22
N LEU A 155 -9.59 -6.42 14.36
CA LEU A 155 -9.79 -6.42 12.93
C LEU A 155 -9.32 -7.76 12.36
N ASP A 156 -10.21 -8.49 11.68
CA ASP A 156 -9.87 -9.72 10.97
C ASP A 156 -10.16 -9.56 9.47
N LEU A 157 -9.14 -9.73 8.64
CA LEU A 157 -9.30 -9.64 7.18
C LEU A 157 -10.11 -10.82 6.60
N LYS A 158 -10.34 -11.88 7.36
CA LYS A 158 -11.23 -12.99 6.97
C LYS A 158 -12.70 -12.61 6.99
N ASP A 159 -13.06 -11.51 7.65
CA ASP A 159 -14.43 -10.99 7.69
C ASP A 159 -14.82 -10.26 6.39
N ILE A 160 -13.87 -10.02 5.48
CA ILE A 160 -14.17 -9.44 4.16
C ILE A 160 -14.98 -10.44 3.34
N THR A 161 -16.15 -10.00 2.87
CA THR A 161 -17.04 -10.82 2.04
C THR A 161 -17.02 -10.45 0.56
N ALA A 162 -16.56 -9.26 0.24
CA ALA A 162 -16.43 -8.79 -1.14
C ALA A 162 -15.19 -9.40 -1.83
N PRO A 163 -15.22 -9.63 -3.16
CA PRO A 163 -14.03 -9.99 -3.90
C PRO A 163 -12.92 -8.94 -3.74
N VAL A 164 -11.68 -9.40 -3.64
CA VAL A 164 -10.50 -8.53 -3.50
C VAL A 164 -9.62 -8.65 -4.74
N VAL A 165 -9.32 -7.52 -5.37
CA VAL A 165 -8.38 -7.42 -6.49
C VAL A 165 -7.12 -6.71 -6.02
N VAL A 166 -5.96 -7.33 -6.22
CA VAL A 166 -4.66 -6.79 -5.82
C VAL A 166 -3.81 -6.51 -7.05
N PHE A 167 -3.51 -5.24 -7.30
CA PHE A 167 -2.55 -4.88 -8.35
C PHE A 167 -1.18 -4.60 -7.74
N ALA A 168 -0.20 -5.41 -8.10
CA ALA A 168 1.18 -5.32 -7.64
C ALA A 168 2.16 -5.24 -8.82
N SER A 169 3.37 -4.75 -8.61
CA SER A 169 4.38 -4.66 -9.65
C SER A 169 5.77 -5.02 -9.14
N GLY A 170 6.51 -5.80 -9.93
CA GLY A 170 7.92 -6.13 -9.69
C GLY A 170 8.87 -4.93 -9.79
N GLY A 171 8.46 -3.85 -10.49
CA GLY A 171 9.19 -2.58 -10.56
C GLY A 171 8.92 -1.62 -9.40
N ASP A 172 7.96 -1.95 -8.51
CA ASP A 172 7.61 -1.13 -7.36
C ASP A 172 8.63 -1.30 -6.24
N ASN A 173 9.44 -0.28 -6.00
CA ASN A 173 10.45 -0.25 -4.94
C ASN A 173 9.92 0.30 -3.59
N ILE A 174 8.66 0.73 -3.53
CA ILE A 174 7.99 1.23 -2.33
C ILE A 174 7.13 0.14 -1.73
N THR A 175 6.25 -0.45 -2.54
CA THR A 175 5.41 -1.60 -2.16
C THR A 175 5.64 -2.74 -3.14
N PRO A 176 6.69 -3.54 -2.97
CA PRO A 176 6.96 -4.67 -3.86
C PRO A 176 5.86 -5.73 -3.75
N PRO A 177 5.77 -6.66 -4.71
CA PRO A 177 4.73 -7.70 -4.75
C PRO A 177 4.59 -8.48 -3.44
N GLN A 178 5.69 -8.72 -2.73
CA GLN A 178 5.68 -9.42 -1.44
C GLN A 178 4.87 -8.65 -0.39
N GLN A 179 5.04 -7.34 -0.30
CA GLN A 179 4.26 -6.53 0.64
C GLN A 179 2.79 -6.44 0.27
N ALA A 180 2.48 -6.44 -1.03
CA ALA A 180 1.11 -6.37 -1.51
C ALA A 180 0.36 -7.70 -1.36
N LEU A 181 1.05 -8.85 -1.44
CA LEU A 181 0.43 -10.17 -1.60
C LEU A 181 0.62 -11.10 -0.39
N ASN A 182 1.69 -10.95 0.42
CA ASN A 182 1.99 -11.92 1.48
C ASN A 182 0.92 -12.00 2.58
N TRP A 183 0.06 -10.99 2.71
CA TRP A 183 -1.08 -11.06 3.62
C TRP A 183 -2.01 -12.24 3.32
N ILE A 184 -2.11 -12.65 2.04
CA ILE A 184 -2.90 -13.80 1.63
C ILE A 184 -2.35 -15.07 2.29
N VAL A 185 -1.02 -15.20 2.32
CA VAL A 185 -0.33 -16.32 2.99
C VAL A 185 -0.54 -16.27 4.50
N ASP A 186 -0.37 -15.10 5.10
CA ASP A 186 -0.43 -14.93 6.56
C ASP A 186 -1.85 -15.07 7.10
N VAL A 187 -2.87 -14.61 6.37
CA VAL A 187 -4.28 -14.65 6.79
C VAL A 187 -4.89 -16.04 6.57
N TYR A 188 -4.70 -16.62 5.39
CA TYR A 188 -5.40 -17.85 5.03
C TYR A 188 -4.54 -19.12 5.19
N GLY A 189 -3.25 -19.03 4.87
CA GLY A 189 -2.32 -20.17 5.00
C GLY A 189 -2.46 -21.26 3.95
N SER A 190 -3.67 -21.49 3.40
CA SER A 190 -3.96 -22.44 2.33
C SER A 190 -5.10 -22.01 1.43
N GLU A 191 -5.22 -22.60 0.24
CA GLU A 191 -6.32 -22.36 -0.71
C GLU A 191 -7.67 -22.87 -0.18
N GLU A 192 -7.63 -23.92 0.62
CA GLU A 192 -8.80 -24.49 1.26
C GLU A 192 -9.43 -23.50 2.24
N GLU A 193 -8.60 -22.79 3.00
CA GLU A 193 -9.07 -21.73 3.90
C GLU A 193 -9.69 -20.56 3.15
N ILE A 194 -9.13 -20.13 2.01
CA ILE A 194 -9.73 -19.11 1.15
C ILE A 194 -11.13 -19.53 0.71
N LYS A 195 -11.26 -20.78 0.22
CA LYS A 195 -12.54 -21.33 -0.23
C LYS A 195 -13.53 -21.53 0.92
N LEU A 196 -13.06 -21.96 2.08
CA LEU A 196 -13.90 -22.17 3.26
C LEU A 196 -14.54 -20.86 3.75
N HIS A 197 -13.81 -19.75 3.67
CA HIS A 197 -14.31 -18.42 3.99
C HIS A 197 -15.13 -17.78 2.86
N GLY A 198 -15.31 -18.47 1.74
CA GLY A 198 -16.08 -17.97 0.59
C GLY A 198 -15.39 -16.81 -0.12
N GLN A 199 -14.07 -16.62 0.10
CA GLN A 199 -13.35 -15.45 -0.40
C GLN A 199 -12.85 -15.66 -1.83
N THR A 200 -13.04 -14.65 -2.68
CA THR A 200 -12.44 -14.58 -4.02
C THR A 200 -11.33 -13.53 -4.02
N ILE A 201 -10.11 -13.95 -4.31
CA ILE A 201 -8.95 -13.08 -4.39
C ILE A 201 -8.36 -13.18 -5.79
N VAL A 202 -8.25 -12.04 -6.47
CA VAL A 202 -7.61 -11.93 -7.78
C VAL A 202 -6.40 -11.03 -7.65
N TYR A 203 -5.25 -11.43 -8.17
CA TYR A 203 -4.12 -10.52 -8.25
C TYR A 203 -3.63 -10.32 -9.69
N ILE A 204 -3.03 -9.17 -9.93
CA ILE A 204 -2.39 -8.80 -11.18
C ILE A 204 -0.95 -8.43 -10.85
N LEU A 205 0.00 -9.06 -11.54
CA LEU A 205 1.42 -8.81 -11.35
C LEU A 205 2.02 -8.18 -12.61
N HIS A 206 2.29 -6.88 -12.55
CA HIS A 206 3.04 -6.19 -13.59
C HIS A 206 4.55 -6.42 -13.41
N GLN A 207 5.31 -6.45 -14.51
CA GLN A 207 6.73 -6.81 -14.47
C GLN A 207 7.62 -5.70 -13.90
N ASP A 208 7.46 -4.46 -14.36
CA ASP A 208 8.48 -3.42 -14.23
C ASP A 208 7.96 -1.99 -13.96
N ILE A 209 6.66 -1.80 -13.75
CA ILE A 209 6.12 -0.47 -13.49
C ILE A 209 6.51 0.00 -12.07
N GLY A 210 7.03 1.22 -11.95
CA GLY A 210 7.34 1.82 -10.66
C GLY A 210 6.08 2.25 -9.90
N HIS A 211 6.19 2.48 -8.60
CA HIS A 211 5.06 2.75 -7.68
C HIS A 211 4.08 3.79 -8.21
N LEU A 212 4.54 4.99 -8.53
CA LEU A 212 3.68 6.05 -9.07
C LEU A 212 3.08 5.67 -10.44
N GLY A 213 3.80 4.88 -11.22
CA GLY A 213 3.32 4.42 -12.53
C GLY A 213 2.06 3.57 -12.44
N ILE A 214 1.86 2.85 -11.34
CA ILE A 214 0.61 2.10 -11.05
C ILE A 214 -0.61 3.04 -11.10
N PHE A 215 -0.47 4.28 -10.65
CA PHE A 215 -1.57 5.22 -10.50
C PHE A 215 -1.67 6.24 -11.64
N VAL A 216 -0.52 6.70 -12.16
CA VAL A 216 -0.48 7.86 -13.08
C VAL A 216 -0.02 7.52 -14.50
N SER A 217 0.38 6.27 -14.77
CA SER A 217 0.82 5.88 -16.12
C SER A 217 -0.37 5.71 -17.06
N GLY A 218 -0.38 6.46 -18.17
CA GLY A 218 -1.37 6.29 -19.22
C GLY A 218 -1.33 4.90 -19.87
N LYS A 219 -0.18 4.21 -19.87
CA LYS A 219 -0.08 2.84 -20.38
C LYS A 219 -0.78 1.85 -19.45
N VAL A 220 -0.61 2.01 -18.12
CA VAL A 220 -1.29 1.19 -17.13
C VAL A 220 -2.79 1.44 -17.16
N ALA A 221 -3.21 2.71 -17.30
CA ALA A 221 -4.63 3.05 -17.41
C ALA A 221 -5.29 2.41 -18.64
N GLN A 222 -4.59 2.35 -19.78
CA GLN A 222 -5.10 1.77 -21.03
C GLN A 222 -5.06 0.24 -21.06
N LYS A 223 -4.35 -0.40 -20.16
CA LYS A 223 -4.23 -1.86 -20.10
C LYS A 223 -4.81 -2.38 -18.78
N GLU A 224 -4.06 -2.29 -17.70
CA GLU A 224 -4.42 -2.94 -16.44
C GLU A 224 -5.70 -2.37 -15.84
N HIS A 225 -5.84 -1.05 -15.72
CA HIS A 225 -7.04 -0.45 -15.15
C HIS A 225 -8.27 -0.66 -16.02
N TYR A 226 -8.09 -0.60 -17.35
CA TYR A 226 -9.17 -0.86 -18.29
C TYR A 226 -9.65 -2.32 -18.17
N GLU A 227 -8.73 -3.29 -18.22
CA GLU A 227 -9.06 -4.71 -18.13
C GLU A 227 -9.67 -5.10 -16.77
N ILE A 228 -9.21 -4.48 -15.67
CA ILE A 228 -9.83 -4.68 -14.34
C ILE A 228 -11.29 -4.22 -14.38
N ASN A 229 -11.55 -3.05 -14.95
CA ASN A 229 -12.91 -2.49 -15.01
C ASN A 229 -13.83 -3.35 -15.88
N GLU A 230 -13.38 -3.82 -17.03
CA GLU A 230 -14.16 -4.71 -17.91
C GLU A 230 -14.40 -6.09 -17.28
N ALA A 231 -13.45 -6.54 -16.44
CA ALA A 231 -13.55 -7.87 -15.84
C ALA A 231 -14.29 -7.90 -14.50
N ILE A 232 -14.71 -6.76 -13.96
CA ILE A 232 -15.26 -6.69 -12.59
C ILE A 232 -16.48 -7.58 -12.37
N ASP A 233 -17.39 -7.63 -13.35
CA ASP A 233 -18.58 -8.48 -13.30
C ASP A 233 -18.23 -9.97 -13.34
N PHE A 234 -17.14 -10.33 -14.04
CA PHE A 234 -16.63 -11.69 -14.06
C PHE A 234 -15.96 -12.05 -12.73
N ILE A 235 -15.24 -11.11 -12.11
CA ILE A 235 -14.61 -11.30 -10.80
C ILE A 235 -15.65 -11.57 -9.72
N ASP A 236 -16.80 -10.89 -9.79
CA ASP A 236 -17.89 -11.06 -8.82
C ASP A 236 -18.53 -12.46 -8.88
N ILE A 237 -18.48 -13.11 -10.03
CA ILE A 237 -19.07 -14.46 -10.21
C ILE A 237 -18.03 -15.59 -10.15
N LEU A 238 -16.72 -15.28 -9.98
CA LEU A 238 -15.70 -16.31 -9.81
C LEU A 238 -15.99 -17.14 -8.54
N PRO A 239 -15.80 -18.46 -8.60
CA PRO A 239 -15.85 -19.28 -7.40
C PRO A 239 -14.80 -18.82 -6.37
N PRO A 240 -15.05 -19.00 -5.07
CA PRO A 240 -14.06 -18.71 -4.04
C PRO A 240 -12.71 -19.38 -4.31
N GLY A 241 -11.64 -18.62 -4.23
CA GLY A 241 -10.30 -19.09 -4.53
C GLY A 241 -9.29 -17.98 -4.77
N LEU A 242 -8.08 -18.37 -5.11
CA LEU A 242 -6.97 -17.46 -5.47
C LEU A 242 -6.72 -17.55 -6.98
N TYR A 243 -6.68 -16.41 -7.65
CA TYR A 243 -6.51 -16.31 -9.09
C TYR A 243 -5.48 -15.25 -9.46
N GLU A 244 -4.76 -15.49 -10.54
CA GLU A 244 -4.02 -14.45 -11.25
C GLU A 244 -4.80 -14.02 -12.48
N MET A 245 -5.04 -12.73 -12.61
CA MET A 245 -5.56 -12.13 -13.83
C MET A 245 -4.39 -11.85 -14.77
N VAL A 246 -4.25 -12.70 -15.79
CA VAL A 246 -3.21 -12.57 -16.81
C VAL A 246 -3.75 -11.76 -17.98
N ILE A 247 -3.10 -10.65 -18.31
CA ILE A 247 -3.49 -9.73 -19.37
C ILE A 247 -2.51 -9.88 -20.53
N GLU A 248 -2.96 -10.43 -21.64
CA GLU A 248 -2.15 -10.67 -22.83
C GLU A 248 -2.56 -9.74 -23.98
N LYS A 249 -1.57 -9.29 -24.74
CA LYS A 249 -1.84 -8.50 -25.94
C LYS A 249 -2.37 -9.42 -27.05
N MET A 250 -3.49 -9.04 -27.64
CA MET A 250 -4.05 -9.75 -28.80
C MET A 250 -3.14 -9.58 -30.03
N PRO A 251 -3.11 -10.57 -30.92
CA PRO A 251 -2.44 -10.44 -32.23
C PRO A 251 -2.95 -9.23 -33.00
N GLU A 252 -2.06 -8.58 -33.75
CA GLU A 252 -2.43 -7.46 -34.61
C GLU A 252 -3.52 -7.88 -35.62
N GLY A 253 -4.63 -7.13 -35.64
CA GLY A 253 -5.77 -7.43 -36.52
C GLY A 253 -6.86 -8.31 -35.88
N ALA A 254 -6.75 -8.68 -34.61
CA ALA A 254 -7.77 -9.48 -33.91
C ALA A 254 -9.04 -8.68 -33.50
N GLY A 255 -8.98 -7.33 -33.54
CA GLY A 255 -10.10 -6.44 -33.25
C GLY A 255 -9.91 -5.07 -33.89
N ASP A 256 -11.05 -4.41 -34.18
CA ASP A 256 -11.06 -3.10 -34.84
C ASP A 256 -11.00 -1.91 -33.86
N ARG A 257 -11.13 -2.17 -32.54
CA ARG A 257 -11.21 -1.15 -31.49
C ARG A 257 -9.98 -1.15 -30.59
N PRO A 258 -9.63 -0.02 -29.96
CA PRO A 258 -8.55 0.03 -28.96
C PRO A 258 -8.76 -0.94 -27.79
N GLU A 259 -10.01 -1.14 -27.40
CA GLU A 259 -10.47 -2.06 -26.37
C GLU A 259 -10.20 -3.55 -26.69
N ASP A 260 -10.14 -3.91 -27.97
CA ASP A 260 -9.90 -5.30 -28.43
C ASP A 260 -8.39 -5.66 -28.42
N ARG A 261 -7.54 -4.84 -27.81
CA ARG A 261 -6.08 -5.04 -27.86
C ARG A 261 -5.55 -6.05 -26.84
N TYR A 262 -6.30 -6.31 -25.79
CA TYR A 262 -5.90 -7.18 -24.71
C TYR A 262 -6.97 -8.23 -24.45
N LEU A 263 -6.54 -9.35 -23.91
CA LEU A 263 -7.40 -10.43 -23.43
C LEU A 263 -6.98 -10.75 -22.01
N SER A 264 -7.94 -10.69 -21.10
CA SER A 264 -7.73 -11.10 -19.72
C SER A 264 -8.28 -12.50 -19.48
N ARG A 265 -7.53 -13.32 -18.72
CA ARG A 265 -7.95 -14.64 -18.25
C ARG A 265 -7.62 -14.80 -16.78
N PHE A 266 -8.41 -15.59 -16.09
CA PHE A 266 -8.22 -15.89 -14.68
C PHE A 266 -7.63 -17.28 -14.52
N GLU A 267 -6.39 -17.35 -14.06
CA GLU A 267 -5.68 -18.59 -13.82
C GLU A 267 -5.73 -18.92 -12.33
N PRO A 268 -6.28 -20.11 -11.92
CA PRO A 268 -6.18 -20.54 -10.54
C PRO A 268 -4.72 -20.60 -10.08
N ARG A 269 -4.46 -20.09 -8.89
CA ARG A 269 -3.13 -20.05 -8.26
C ARG A 269 -3.19 -20.68 -6.87
N THR A 270 -2.00 -20.92 -6.34
CA THR A 270 -1.82 -21.51 -5.03
C THR A 270 -1.09 -20.54 -4.09
N ILE A 271 -1.17 -20.77 -2.80
CA ILE A 271 -0.35 -20.07 -1.80
C ILE A 271 1.15 -20.23 -2.09
N ALA A 272 1.54 -21.37 -2.69
CA ALA A 272 2.92 -21.60 -3.09
C ALA A 272 3.39 -20.63 -4.19
N ASP A 273 2.50 -20.21 -5.11
CA ASP A 273 2.83 -19.24 -6.14
C ASP A 273 3.14 -17.88 -5.52
N ILE A 274 2.39 -17.45 -4.49
CA ILE A 274 2.70 -16.22 -3.74
C ILE A 274 4.03 -16.35 -3.00
N ARG A 275 4.30 -17.49 -2.34
CA ARG A 275 5.56 -17.74 -1.63
C ARG A 275 6.78 -17.74 -2.54
N GLN A 276 6.64 -18.06 -3.82
CA GLN A 276 7.74 -17.99 -4.79
C GLN A 276 8.21 -16.56 -5.09
N LEU A 277 7.39 -15.55 -4.78
CA LEU A 277 7.80 -14.16 -4.88
C LEU A 277 8.76 -13.74 -3.76
N ASP A 278 8.79 -14.49 -2.66
CA ASP A 278 9.63 -14.28 -1.49
C ASP A 278 10.99 -14.99 -1.65
N ASP A 279 12.00 -14.59 -0.86
CA ASP A 279 13.32 -15.21 -0.82
C ASP A 279 13.43 -16.37 0.18
N GLY A 280 12.32 -16.70 0.84
CA GLY A 280 12.24 -17.77 1.84
C GLY A 280 12.84 -17.40 3.20
N GLN A 281 13.20 -16.14 3.41
CA GLN A 281 13.71 -15.67 4.70
C GLN A 281 12.56 -15.51 5.72
N LYS A 282 12.92 -15.62 7.00
CA LYS A 282 11.98 -15.46 8.10
C LYS A 282 11.93 -14.00 8.57
N ASP A 283 11.39 -13.13 7.72
CA ASP A 283 11.28 -11.69 8.00
C ASP A 283 10.63 -11.37 9.34
N SER A 284 9.67 -12.20 9.76
CA SER A 284 9.03 -12.07 11.07
C SER A 284 9.98 -12.20 12.25
N GLU A 285 10.99 -13.08 12.15
CA GLU A 285 12.03 -13.25 13.17
C GLU A 285 13.02 -12.08 13.10
N PHE A 286 13.37 -11.65 11.88
CA PHE A 286 14.30 -10.57 11.66
C PHE A 286 13.77 -9.23 12.17
N PHE A 287 12.52 -8.88 11.85
CA PHE A 287 11.91 -7.60 12.24
C PHE A 287 11.38 -7.57 13.68
N ALA A 288 11.35 -8.69 14.39
CA ALA A 288 10.91 -8.72 15.80
C ALA A 288 11.81 -7.86 16.71
N SER A 289 13.13 -7.85 16.48
CA SER A 289 14.06 -7.03 17.28
C SER A 289 13.87 -5.52 17.04
N PRO A 290 13.85 -5.00 15.79
CA PRO A 290 13.48 -3.61 15.52
C PRO A 290 12.15 -3.19 16.12
N LYS A 291 11.14 -4.05 16.11
CA LYS A 291 9.85 -3.79 16.74
C LYS A 291 9.98 -3.58 18.26
N LEU A 292 10.69 -4.48 18.94
CA LEU A 292 10.91 -4.37 20.39
C LEU A 292 11.68 -3.08 20.75
N VAL A 293 12.74 -2.75 19.98
CA VAL A 293 13.48 -1.51 20.18
C VAL A 293 12.59 -0.29 19.95
N SER A 294 11.73 -0.32 18.92
CA SER A 294 10.74 0.74 18.67
C SER A 294 9.78 0.94 19.85
N GLU A 295 9.25 -0.14 20.40
CA GLU A 295 8.34 -0.11 21.55
C GLU A 295 9.03 0.51 22.79
N LEU A 296 10.24 0.09 23.10
CA LEU A 296 11.03 0.63 24.21
C LEU A 296 11.38 2.11 24.02
N ASN A 297 11.84 2.50 22.84
CA ASN A 297 12.15 3.89 22.52
C ASN A 297 10.92 4.79 22.60
N THR A 298 9.78 4.32 22.11
CA THR A 298 8.51 5.07 22.17
C THR A 298 8.04 5.24 23.62
N GLN A 299 8.10 4.19 24.43
CA GLN A 299 7.78 4.28 25.86
C GLN A 299 8.71 5.26 26.59
N PHE A 300 10.01 5.19 26.33
CA PHE A 300 10.98 6.12 26.89
C PHE A 300 10.69 7.57 26.48
N TYR A 301 10.44 7.80 25.19
CA TYR A 301 10.09 9.12 24.68
C TYR A 301 8.84 9.68 25.34
N GLU A 302 7.75 8.92 25.37
CA GLU A 302 6.47 9.36 25.94
C GLU A 302 6.56 9.61 27.45
N ALA A 303 7.36 8.84 28.18
CA ALA A 303 7.50 8.98 29.63
C ALA A 303 8.41 10.15 30.03
N PHE A 304 9.53 10.37 29.32
CA PHE A 304 10.60 11.24 29.78
C PHE A 304 10.88 12.46 28.91
N ILE A 305 10.65 12.39 27.59
CA ILE A 305 10.97 13.46 26.64
C ILE A 305 9.73 14.18 26.15
N GLY A 306 8.72 13.46 25.71
CA GLY A 306 7.50 14.00 25.11
C GLY A 306 6.78 15.04 25.97
N PRO A 307 6.64 14.87 27.31
CA PRO A 307 6.04 15.90 28.15
C PRO A 307 6.76 17.24 28.10
N TRP A 308 8.08 17.23 28.04
CA TRP A 308 8.89 18.46 27.92
C TRP A 308 8.77 19.10 26.55
N VAL A 309 8.78 18.31 25.48
CA VAL A 309 8.58 18.81 24.13
C VAL A 309 7.23 19.51 24.02
N ARG A 310 6.16 18.84 24.44
CA ARG A 310 4.80 19.42 24.41
C ARG A 310 4.65 20.67 25.25
N MET A 311 5.38 20.77 26.34
CA MET A 311 5.36 21.99 27.18
C MET A 311 6.10 23.16 26.51
N MET A 312 7.15 22.91 25.71
CA MET A 312 7.93 23.95 25.07
C MET A 312 7.36 24.39 23.70
N VAL A 313 6.59 23.53 23.06
CA VAL A 313 5.98 23.83 21.74
C VAL A 313 4.75 24.70 21.95
N THR A 314 4.83 25.93 21.44
CA THR A 314 3.70 26.86 21.35
C THR A 314 3.11 26.82 19.95
N GLU A 315 1.84 27.23 19.79
CA GLU A 315 1.17 27.23 18.47
C GLU A 315 1.93 28.02 17.39
N PRO A 316 2.53 29.20 17.65
CA PRO A 316 3.36 29.88 16.67
C PRO A 316 4.62 29.09 16.28
N LEU A 317 5.21 28.34 17.21
CA LEU A 317 6.39 27.51 16.96
C LEU A 317 6.06 26.24 16.15
N ALA A 318 4.87 25.71 16.33
CA ALA A 318 4.39 24.56 15.57
C ALA A 318 4.05 24.87 14.11
N GLN A 319 3.86 26.17 13.80
CA GLN A 319 3.52 26.64 12.44
C GLN A 319 4.73 27.09 11.63
N THR A 320 5.94 27.12 12.23
CA THR A 320 7.21 27.45 11.55
C THR A 320 7.95 26.20 11.08
#